data_b59037ab4dce8eb8213865bae3867adc
#
_entry.id   b59037ab4dce8eb8213865bae3867adc
#
_cell.length_a   1.000
_cell.length_b   1.000
_cell.length_c   1.000
_cell.angle_alpha   90.00
_cell.angle_beta   90.00
_cell.angle_gamma   90.00
#
_symmetry.space_group_name_H-M   'P 1'
#
loop_
_entity.id
_entity.type
_entity.pdbx_description
1 polymer ?
#
loop_
_entity_poly.entity_id
_entity_poly.type
_entity_poly.pdbx_seq_one_letter_code
_entity_poly.pdbx_strand_id
1 'polypeptide(L)'
;AFNQWGFPGDPDLSAIVAEETNDACVLEFDFVPLGDSIRFNYVFSSEEYTDFSCTEFNDAFAFFISGPGITGLKNIALIPNTSLPVTINNINEKACALFPQYFINNEPNKFFTHNGHIKVFTAREQVVPCQSYHLKLVIADVFDDDLDSGVFLEAGSLSSNAISIENITRVDPSNNYY
;
A
#
# COMPACT_ATOMS: atom_id res chain seq x y z
N ALA A 1 17.07 -1.23 -17.51
CA ALA A 1 17.25 -2.51 -18.21
C ALA A 1 15.90 -3.17 -18.28
N PHE A 2 15.37 -3.34 -19.47
CA PHE A 2 14.11 -4.02 -19.70
C PHE A 2 14.30 -5.52 -19.43
N ASN A 3 13.83 -6.00 -18.32
CA ASN A 3 13.81 -7.42 -17.99
C ASN A 3 12.37 -7.90 -18.01
N GLN A 4 11.94 -8.39 -19.16
CA GLN A 4 10.72 -9.17 -19.27
C GLN A 4 10.96 -10.53 -18.62
N TRP A 5 10.43 -10.73 -17.43
CA TRP A 5 10.60 -11.99 -16.70
C TRP A 5 9.56 -13.02 -17.08
N GLY A 6 8.39 -12.59 -17.56
CA GLY A 6 7.28 -13.42 -17.97
C GLY A 6 6.71 -14.26 -16.82
N PHE A 7 6.77 -13.76 -15.60
CA PHE A 7 6.13 -14.37 -14.46
C PHE A 7 4.62 -14.08 -14.47
N PRO A 8 3.81 -14.93 -13.85
CA PRO A 8 2.38 -14.68 -13.77
C PRO A 8 2.07 -13.42 -12.95
N GLY A 9 0.95 -12.77 -13.28
CA GLY A 9 0.37 -11.73 -12.47
C GLY A 9 -0.29 -12.27 -11.19
N ASP A 10 -1.02 -11.39 -10.50
CA ASP A 10 -1.73 -11.73 -9.27
C ASP A 10 -3.24 -11.60 -9.46
N PRO A 11 -4.03 -12.67 -9.21
CA PRO A 11 -5.47 -12.65 -9.47
C PRO A 11 -6.26 -11.67 -8.59
N ASP A 12 -5.79 -11.41 -7.36
CA ASP A 12 -6.46 -10.46 -6.47
C ASP A 12 -6.23 -9.02 -6.93
N LEU A 13 -5.02 -8.71 -7.41
CA LEU A 13 -4.71 -7.41 -7.98
C LEU A 13 -5.42 -7.20 -9.32
N SER A 14 -5.42 -8.21 -10.20
CA SER A 14 -6.16 -8.20 -11.47
C SER A 14 -7.65 -7.90 -11.26
N ALA A 15 -8.26 -8.44 -10.21
CA ALA A 15 -9.66 -8.16 -9.88
C ALA A 15 -9.90 -6.69 -9.47
N ILE A 16 -8.90 -6.00 -8.92
CA ILE A 16 -9.01 -4.57 -8.53
C ILE A 16 -8.89 -3.65 -9.75
N VAL A 17 -7.93 -3.92 -10.63
CA VAL A 17 -7.68 -3.09 -11.82
C VAL A 17 -8.62 -3.42 -12.98
N ALA A 18 -9.31 -4.57 -12.89
CA ALA A 18 -10.18 -5.12 -13.93
C ALA A 18 -9.46 -5.46 -15.25
N GLU A 19 -8.15 -5.71 -15.15
CA GLU A 19 -7.25 -6.07 -16.24
C GLU A 19 -6.36 -7.23 -15.81
N GLU A 20 -5.75 -7.93 -16.76
CA GLU A 20 -4.75 -8.97 -16.48
C GLU A 20 -3.44 -8.32 -16.04
N THR A 21 -2.86 -8.84 -14.95
CA THR A 21 -1.56 -8.38 -14.45
C THR A 21 -0.46 -9.37 -14.81
N ASN A 22 0.77 -8.89 -14.88
CA ASN A 22 1.97 -9.66 -15.22
C ASN A 22 3.09 -9.34 -14.19
N ASP A 23 4.08 -10.22 -14.13
CA ASP A 23 5.31 -10.08 -13.34
C ASP A 23 5.08 -9.62 -11.89
N ALA A 24 4.07 -10.22 -11.22
CA ALA A 24 3.71 -9.83 -9.86
C ALA A 24 4.82 -10.12 -8.85
N CYS A 25 5.17 -9.11 -8.06
CA CYS A 25 6.02 -9.24 -6.87
C CYS A 25 5.14 -9.22 -5.61
N VAL A 26 5.21 -10.27 -4.80
CA VAL A 26 4.32 -10.48 -3.66
C VAL A 26 5.13 -10.65 -2.37
N LEU A 27 4.73 -9.92 -1.32
CA LEU A 27 5.20 -10.09 0.06
C LEU A 27 4.00 -10.39 0.95
N GLU A 28 4.00 -11.55 1.58
CA GLU A 28 2.91 -11.99 2.48
C GLU A 28 3.44 -12.34 3.86
N PHE A 29 2.68 -12.00 4.89
CA PHE A 29 2.99 -12.40 6.27
C PHE A 29 1.78 -12.31 7.19
N ASP A 30 1.80 -13.12 8.24
CA ASP A 30 0.84 -13.05 9.34
C ASP A 30 1.39 -12.18 10.46
N PHE A 31 0.50 -11.45 11.15
CA PHE A 31 0.86 -10.62 12.29
C PHE A 31 -0.27 -10.58 13.33
N VAL A 32 0.09 -10.22 14.56
CA VAL A 32 -0.85 -10.04 15.67
C VAL A 32 -0.72 -8.62 16.21
N PRO A 33 -1.69 -7.72 15.93
CA PRO A 33 -1.66 -6.35 16.42
C PRO A 33 -1.94 -6.31 17.93
N LEU A 34 -1.26 -5.43 18.65
CA LEU A 34 -1.51 -5.19 20.08
C LEU A 34 -2.59 -4.13 20.32
N GLY A 35 -2.81 -3.24 19.36
CA GLY A 35 -3.85 -2.21 19.40
C GLY A 35 -5.01 -2.51 18.43
N ASP A 36 -5.97 -1.60 18.37
CA ASP A 36 -7.21 -1.72 17.59
C ASP A 36 -7.10 -1.20 16.14
N SER A 37 -5.92 -0.75 15.75
CA SER A 37 -5.65 -0.32 14.38
C SER A 37 -4.21 -0.64 13.98
N ILE A 38 -4.01 -0.81 12.66
CA ILE A 38 -2.69 -0.85 12.04
C ILE A 38 -2.54 0.29 11.07
N ARG A 39 -1.31 0.72 10.87
CA ARG A 39 -0.95 1.70 9.83
C ARG A 39 0.49 1.53 9.39
N PHE A 40 0.79 1.91 8.15
CA PHE A 40 2.15 2.08 7.65
C PHE A 40 2.16 3.08 6.49
N ASN A 41 3.30 3.73 6.28
CA ASN A 41 3.49 4.73 5.24
C ASN A 41 4.20 4.10 4.04
N TYR A 42 3.81 4.55 2.85
CA TYR A 42 4.36 4.04 1.61
C TYR A 42 4.37 5.11 0.51
N VAL A 43 5.19 4.85 -0.52
CA VAL A 43 5.25 5.60 -1.78
C VAL A 43 5.22 4.59 -2.91
N PHE A 44 4.34 4.80 -3.90
CA PHE A 44 4.35 4.09 -5.18
C PHE A 44 5.08 4.94 -6.21
N SER A 45 5.85 4.30 -7.08
CA SER A 45 6.59 4.94 -8.16
C SER A 45 6.67 4.03 -9.38
N SER A 46 6.88 4.61 -10.56
CA SER A 46 6.98 3.87 -11.82
C SER A 46 7.86 4.59 -12.83
N GLU A 47 8.51 3.81 -13.69
CA GLU A 47 9.18 4.26 -14.90
C GLU A 47 8.19 4.65 -16.00
N GLU A 48 6.94 4.17 -15.94
CA GLU A 48 5.87 4.53 -16.90
C GLU A 48 5.38 5.98 -16.79
N TYR A 49 5.60 6.63 -15.65
CA TYR A 49 5.36 8.06 -15.54
C TYR A 49 6.35 8.84 -16.42
N THR A 50 5.96 9.83 -17.22
CA THR A 50 4.62 10.35 -17.51
C THR A 50 4.12 9.85 -18.85
N ASP A 51 4.97 9.22 -19.64
CA ASP A 51 4.74 8.93 -21.06
C ASP A 51 3.58 7.96 -21.26
N PHE A 52 3.47 6.93 -20.46
CA PHE A 52 2.45 5.89 -20.54
C PHE A 52 1.22 6.15 -19.68
N SER A 53 1.21 7.21 -18.86
CA SER A 53 -0.01 7.57 -18.11
C SER A 53 -1.18 7.88 -19.04
N CYS A 54 -2.39 7.44 -18.70
CA CYS A 54 -3.62 7.55 -19.49
C CYS A 54 -3.68 6.62 -20.71
N THR A 55 -2.97 5.52 -20.65
CA THR A 55 -3.00 4.46 -21.64
C THR A 55 -3.50 3.15 -21.02
N GLU A 56 -3.38 2.04 -21.74
CA GLU A 56 -3.65 0.71 -21.23
C GLU A 56 -2.61 0.23 -20.20
N PHE A 57 -1.40 0.77 -20.23
CA PHE A 57 -0.35 0.49 -19.25
C PHE A 57 -0.68 1.21 -17.94
N ASN A 58 -1.05 0.47 -16.94
CA ASN A 58 -1.64 1.04 -15.72
C ASN A 58 -1.15 0.31 -14.48
N ASP A 59 0.15 0.18 -14.33
CA ASP A 59 0.75 -0.50 -13.19
C ASP A 59 0.08 -0.13 -11.88
N ALA A 60 -0.07 -1.12 -11.06
CA ALA A 60 -0.84 -1.01 -9.85
C ALA A 60 -0.22 -1.81 -8.71
N PHE A 61 -0.60 -1.43 -7.50
CA PHE A 61 -0.32 -2.23 -6.34
C PHE A 61 -1.49 -2.24 -5.36
N ALA A 62 -1.48 -3.21 -4.46
CA ALA A 62 -2.43 -3.32 -3.38
C ALA A 62 -1.78 -3.81 -2.09
N PHE A 63 -2.37 -3.42 -0.97
CA PHE A 63 -2.11 -3.99 0.33
C PHE A 63 -3.38 -4.64 0.82
N PHE A 64 -3.47 -5.94 0.62
CA PHE A 64 -4.61 -6.73 1.04
C PHE A 64 -4.46 -7.15 2.48
N ILE A 65 -5.52 -6.98 3.25
CA ILE A 65 -5.64 -7.50 4.61
C ILE A 65 -6.84 -8.41 4.73
N SER A 66 -6.70 -9.49 5.49
CA SER A 66 -7.80 -10.35 5.90
C SER A 66 -7.65 -10.78 7.35
N GLY A 67 -8.76 -11.13 8.01
CA GLY A 67 -8.78 -11.57 9.40
C GLY A 67 -10.06 -11.18 10.13
N PRO A 68 -10.10 -11.36 11.46
CA PRO A 68 -11.29 -11.10 12.26
C PRO A 68 -11.82 -9.66 12.12
N GLY A 69 -13.12 -9.53 11.84
CA GLY A 69 -13.78 -8.24 11.63
C GLY A 69 -13.64 -7.66 10.23
N ILE A 70 -12.86 -8.30 9.35
CA ILE A 70 -12.69 -7.90 7.93
C ILE A 70 -13.43 -8.90 7.05
N THR A 71 -14.27 -8.39 6.16
CA THR A 71 -15.00 -9.25 5.21
C THR A 71 -14.14 -9.51 3.98
N GLY A 72 -13.75 -10.77 3.78
CA GLY A 72 -12.96 -11.20 2.62
C GLY A 72 -11.55 -10.64 2.63
N LEU A 73 -11.05 -10.34 1.43
CA LEU A 73 -9.75 -9.73 1.19
C LEU A 73 -9.96 -8.25 0.89
N LYS A 74 -9.43 -7.36 1.74
CA LYS A 74 -9.67 -5.92 1.65
C LYS A 74 -8.39 -5.18 1.26
N ASN A 75 -8.42 -4.42 0.17
CA ASN A 75 -7.33 -3.50 -0.15
C ASN A 75 -7.36 -2.26 0.76
N ILE A 76 -6.25 -1.97 1.43
CA ILE A 76 -6.08 -0.80 2.30
C ILE A 76 -5.13 0.25 1.71
N ALA A 77 -4.51 -0.02 0.56
CA ALA A 77 -3.72 0.94 -0.21
C ALA A 77 -4.62 1.74 -1.15
N LEU A 78 -5.36 2.68 -0.58
CA LEU A 78 -6.31 3.50 -1.33
C LEU A 78 -5.84 4.95 -1.42
N ILE A 79 -6.29 5.64 -2.46
CA ILE A 79 -6.12 7.09 -2.58
C ILE A 79 -6.85 7.78 -1.41
N PRO A 80 -6.21 8.72 -0.71
CA PRO A 80 -6.78 9.34 0.49
C PRO A 80 -8.20 9.88 0.29
N ASN A 81 -9.11 9.50 1.21
CA ASN A 81 -10.53 9.86 1.23
C ASN A 81 -11.35 9.30 0.04
N THR A 82 -10.91 8.21 -0.57
CA THR A 82 -11.63 7.50 -1.64
C THR A 82 -11.63 6.01 -1.41
N SER A 83 -12.35 5.26 -2.26
CA SER A 83 -12.28 3.81 -2.39
C SER A 83 -11.48 3.37 -3.61
N LEU A 84 -10.76 4.27 -4.26
CA LEU A 84 -10.03 3.98 -5.49
C LEU A 84 -8.62 3.48 -5.19
N PRO A 85 -8.12 2.49 -5.94
CA PRO A 85 -6.76 2.00 -5.82
C PRO A 85 -5.75 3.03 -6.32
N VAL A 86 -4.51 2.91 -5.87
CA VAL A 86 -3.40 3.67 -6.41
C VAL A 86 -2.93 2.97 -7.69
N THR A 87 -3.02 3.67 -8.79
CA THR A 87 -2.54 3.26 -10.11
C THR A 87 -1.95 4.46 -10.83
N ILE A 88 -1.17 4.21 -11.89
CA ILE A 88 -0.59 5.26 -12.73
C ILE A 88 -1.67 6.16 -13.32
N ASN A 89 -2.77 5.58 -13.81
CA ASN A 89 -3.84 6.33 -14.45
C ASN A 89 -4.67 7.19 -13.47
N ASN A 90 -4.76 6.78 -12.20
CA ASN A 90 -5.47 7.56 -11.20
C ASN A 90 -4.66 8.76 -10.68
N ILE A 91 -3.32 8.62 -10.62
CA ILE A 91 -2.43 9.66 -10.06
C ILE A 91 -1.30 9.93 -11.05
N ASN A 92 -1.41 10.99 -11.82
CA ASN A 92 -0.40 11.48 -12.75
C ASN A 92 -0.63 12.98 -13.02
N GLU A 93 0.15 13.63 -13.88
CA GLU A 93 0.02 15.06 -14.20
C GLU A 93 -0.79 15.36 -15.46
N LYS A 94 -1.27 14.32 -16.19
CA LYS A 94 -2.04 14.52 -17.43
C LYS A 94 -3.51 14.84 -17.13
N ALA A 95 -4.21 15.28 -18.15
CA ALA A 95 -5.62 15.69 -18.02
C ALA A 95 -6.61 14.55 -17.67
N CYS A 96 -6.22 13.30 -17.85
CA CYS A 96 -7.03 12.14 -17.46
C CYS A 96 -6.95 11.83 -15.96
N ALA A 97 -5.93 12.33 -15.25
CA ALA A 97 -5.71 12.01 -13.85
C ALA A 97 -6.86 12.47 -12.97
N LEU A 98 -7.34 11.59 -12.10
CA LEU A 98 -8.34 11.94 -11.10
C LEU A 98 -7.75 12.71 -9.92
N PHE A 99 -6.46 12.47 -9.61
CA PHE A 99 -5.80 13.00 -8.40
C PHE A 99 -4.39 13.54 -8.68
N PRO A 100 -4.23 14.52 -9.61
CA PRO A 100 -2.91 15.05 -9.97
C PRO A 100 -2.17 15.71 -8.82
N GLN A 101 -2.87 16.15 -7.77
CA GLN A 101 -2.28 16.77 -6.58
C GLN A 101 -1.39 15.83 -5.76
N TYR A 102 -1.48 14.53 -5.99
CA TYR A 102 -0.67 13.52 -5.31
C TYR A 102 0.54 13.07 -6.11
N PHE A 103 0.65 13.45 -7.37
CA PHE A 103 1.78 13.12 -8.23
C PHE A 103 2.99 14.01 -7.97
N ILE A 104 4.18 13.44 -8.08
CA ILE A 104 5.48 14.12 -8.03
C ILE A 104 6.30 13.64 -9.21
N ASN A 105 6.63 14.56 -10.13
CA ASN A 105 7.50 14.31 -11.25
C ASN A 105 8.96 14.21 -10.77
N ASN A 106 9.65 13.13 -11.11
CA ASN A 106 11.06 12.90 -10.77
C ASN A 106 12.02 13.07 -11.96
N GLU A 107 11.52 13.44 -13.12
CA GLU A 107 12.38 13.70 -14.29
C GLU A 107 13.25 14.96 -14.11
N PRO A 108 14.49 14.94 -14.58
CA PRO A 108 15.22 13.82 -15.16
C PRO A 108 15.87 12.92 -14.09
N ASN A 109 15.11 12.04 -13.47
CA ASN A 109 15.59 11.01 -12.54
C ASN A 109 16.50 11.54 -11.41
N LYS A 110 16.00 12.54 -10.68
CA LYS A 110 16.79 13.32 -9.70
C LYS A 110 17.18 12.52 -8.46
N PHE A 111 16.34 11.58 -8.03
CA PHE A 111 16.51 10.89 -6.76
C PHE A 111 16.66 9.38 -6.92
N PHE A 112 16.01 8.78 -7.92
CA PHE A 112 16.05 7.35 -8.24
C PHE A 112 15.65 7.15 -9.72
N THR A 113 15.62 5.92 -10.22
CA THR A 113 15.46 5.62 -11.66
C THR A 113 14.06 5.87 -12.20
N HIS A 114 13.01 5.78 -11.39
CA HIS A 114 11.63 5.94 -11.84
C HIS A 114 11.31 7.39 -12.19
N ASN A 115 10.51 7.61 -13.23
CA ASN A 115 10.19 8.92 -13.79
C ASN A 115 9.26 9.75 -12.89
N GLY A 116 8.44 9.07 -12.08
CA GLY A 116 7.54 9.73 -11.16
C GLY A 116 7.16 8.88 -9.96
N HIS A 117 6.54 9.53 -8.98
CA HIS A 117 6.04 8.85 -7.78
C HIS A 117 4.87 9.60 -7.14
N ILE A 118 4.16 8.94 -6.26
CA ILE A 118 3.14 9.58 -5.45
C ILE A 118 3.73 10.25 -4.21
N LYS A 119 2.99 11.16 -3.58
CA LYS A 119 3.28 11.62 -2.22
C LYS A 119 3.20 10.45 -1.24
N VAL A 120 3.78 10.61 -0.06
CA VAL A 120 3.65 9.59 1.01
C VAL A 120 2.18 9.43 1.37
N PHE A 121 1.68 8.19 1.28
CA PHE A 121 0.36 7.80 1.75
C PHE A 121 0.46 6.92 2.99
N THR A 122 -0.62 6.85 3.75
CA THR A 122 -0.74 5.96 4.90
C THR A 122 -1.85 4.95 4.65
N ALA A 123 -1.49 3.69 4.52
CA ALA A 123 -2.44 2.58 4.61
C ALA A 123 -2.82 2.38 6.07
N ARG A 124 -4.13 2.19 6.34
CA ARG A 124 -4.63 1.92 7.70
C ARG A 124 -5.87 1.05 7.69
N GLU A 125 -6.03 0.27 8.77
CA GLU A 125 -7.22 -0.53 8.99
C GLU A 125 -7.50 -0.70 10.49
N GLN A 126 -8.79 -0.83 10.83
CA GLN A 126 -9.23 -1.22 12.16
C GLN A 126 -9.10 -2.73 12.32
N VAL A 127 -8.56 -3.16 13.43
CA VAL A 127 -8.31 -4.57 13.74
C VAL A 127 -8.73 -4.89 15.17
N VAL A 128 -8.95 -6.17 15.44
CA VAL A 128 -9.22 -6.64 16.80
C VAL A 128 -7.87 -6.98 17.47
N PRO A 129 -7.54 -6.37 18.61
CA PRO A 129 -6.30 -6.65 19.31
C PRO A 129 -6.08 -8.12 19.62
N CYS A 130 -4.85 -8.57 19.57
CA CYS A 130 -4.44 -9.94 19.91
C CYS A 130 -5.06 -11.04 19.02
N GLN A 131 -5.57 -10.68 17.85
CA GLN A 131 -6.02 -11.63 16.84
C GLN A 131 -5.02 -11.70 15.68
N SER A 132 -4.96 -12.83 14.98
CA SER A 132 -4.08 -13.02 13.82
C SER A 132 -4.71 -12.43 12.56
N TYR A 133 -3.92 -11.70 11.79
CA TYR A 133 -4.27 -11.13 10.49
C TYR A 133 -3.24 -11.54 9.45
N HIS A 134 -3.68 -11.67 8.22
CA HIS A 134 -2.83 -11.87 7.05
C HIS A 134 -2.74 -10.58 6.25
N LEU A 135 -1.51 -10.16 5.89
CA LEU A 135 -1.24 -9.03 5.02
C LEU A 135 -0.52 -9.51 3.77
N LYS A 136 -1.03 -9.15 2.60
CA LYS A 136 -0.44 -9.41 1.30
C LYS A 136 -0.18 -8.08 0.59
N LEU A 137 1.08 -7.77 0.36
CA LEU A 137 1.53 -6.64 -0.44
C LEU A 137 1.85 -7.17 -1.83
N VAL A 138 1.25 -6.59 -2.85
CA VAL A 138 1.46 -7.01 -4.24
C VAL A 138 1.57 -5.81 -5.15
N ILE A 139 2.54 -5.85 -6.05
CA ILE A 139 2.73 -4.93 -7.17
C ILE A 139 2.88 -5.75 -8.44
N ALA A 140 2.35 -5.27 -9.54
CA ALA A 140 2.43 -5.94 -10.83
C ALA A 140 2.24 -4.95 -11.98
N ASP A 141 2.78 -5.34 -13.12
CA ASP A 141 2.58 -4.63 -14.37
C ASP A 141 1.20 -4.98 -14.93
N VAL A 142 0.58 -4.03 -15.62
CA VAL A 142 -0.74 -4.18 -16.23
C VAL A 142 -0.61 -4.02 -17.73
N PHE A 143 -1.05 -5.01 -18.47
CA PHE A 143 -1.07 -5.11 -19.92
C PHE A 143 0.24 -5.67 -20.53
N ASP A 144 1.42 -5.14 -20.21
CA ASP A 144 2.70 -5.69 -20.66
C ASP A 144 3.59 -6.06 -19.46
N ASP A 145 4.87 -6.28 -19.71
CA ASP A 145 5.90 -6.66 -18.75
C ASP A 145 7.18 -5.80 -18.94
N ASP A 146 7.01 -4.60 -19.52
CA ASP A 146 8.07 -3.61 -19.75
C ASP A 146 7.97 -2.48 -18.71
N LEU A 147 9.07 -1.89 -18.30
CA LEU A 147 9.19 -0.78 -17.36
C LEU A 147 8.80 -1.13 -15.90
N ASP A 148 9.74 -0.86 -15.02
CA ASP A 148 9.60 -1.27 -13.61
C ASP A 148 8.75 -0.29 -12.79
N SER A 149 7.89 -0.85 -11.95
CA SER A 149 7.21 -0.13 -10.87
C SER A 149 7.69 -0.57 -9.50
N GLY A 150 7.55 0.30 -8.49
CA GLY A 150 8.08 0.03 -7.16
C GLY A 150 7.25 0.62 -6.03
N VAL A 151 7.25 -0.07 -4.89
CA VAL A 151 6.68 0.42 -3.64
C VAL A 151 7.77 0.56 -2.58
N PHE A 152 7.89 1.75 -2.01
CA PHE A 152 8.78 2.04 -0.89
C PHE A 152 7.97 2.05 0.40
N LEU A 153 8.37 1.23 1.36
CA LEU A 153 7.78 1.20 2.70
C LEU A 153 8.68 2.01 3.65
N GLU A 154 8.08 2.92 4.41
CA GLU A 154 8.84 3.67 5.41
C GLU A 154 9.24 2.75 6.57
N ALA A 155 10.55 2.66 6.83
CA ALA A 155 11.09 1.83 7.89
C ALA A 155 10.52 2.23 9.27
N GLY A 156 10.02 1.26 10.02
CA GLY A 156 9.44 1.48 11.34
C GLY A 156 8.03 2.11 11.34
N SER A 157 7.43 2.38 10.18
CA SER A 157 6.08 2.95 10.11
C SER A 157 4.97 1.92 10.33
N LEU A 158 5.24 0.62 10.10
CA LEU A 158 4.27 -0.42 10.43
C LEU A 158 4.08 -0.47 11.94
N SER A 159 2.95 0.00 12.38
CA SER A 159 2.65 0.17 13.80
C SER A 159 1.19 -0.15 14.10
N SER A 160 0.97 -0.58 15.33
CA SER A 160 -0.34 -0.74 15.94
C SER A 160 -0.45 0.29 17.07
N ASN A 161 -1.62 0.93 17.24
CA ASN A 161 -1.86 1.81 18.36
C ASN A 161 -2.01 0.97 19.65
N ALA A 162 -0.91 0.65 20.30
CA ALA A 162 -0.97 0.08 21.64
C ALA A 162 -1.44 1.15 22.64
N ILE A 163 -2.25 0.76 23.61
CA ILE A 163 -2.59 1.62 24.74
C ILE A 163 -1.30 1.89 25.51
N SER A 164 -0.80 3.13 25.54
CA SER A 164 0.23 3.52 26.48
C SER A 164 -0.44 3.71 27.84
N ILE A 165 -0.12 2.85 28.80
CA ILE A 165 -0.53 3.07 30.20
C ILE A 165 0.44 4.11 30.78
N GLU A 166 0.05 5.37 30.77
CA GLU A 166 0.89 6.48 31.26
C GLU A 166 0.98 6.58 32.78
N ASN A 167 0.06 5.96 33.52
CA ASN A 167 0.04 5.97 34.98
C ASN A 167 -0.32 4.61 35.55
N ILE A 168 0.68 3.80 35.86
CA ILE A 168 0.50 2.63 36.71
C ILE A 168 0.59 3.13 38.16
N THR A 169 -0.54 3.43 38.79
CA THR A 169 -0.60 3.59 40.24
C THR A 169 -0.49 2.20 40.86
N ARG A 170 0.65 1.90 41.46
CA ARG A 170 0.81 0.68 42.25
C ARG A 170 -0.07 0.81 43.47
N VAL A 171 -1.16 0.07 43.51
CA VAL A 171 -1.98 -0.05 44.73
C VAL A 171 -1.22 -0.95 45.69
N ASP A 172 -0.72 -0.38 46.79
CA ASP A 172 -0.15 -1.14 47.88
C ASP A 172 -1.31 -1.84 48.60
N PRO A 173 -1.37 -3.20 48.59
CA PRO A 173 -2.47 -3.93 49.22
C PRO A 173 -2.52 -3.75 50.74
N SER A 174 -1.52 -3.13 51.36
CA SER A 174 -1.51 -2.79 52.79
C SER A 174 -2.18 -1.45 53.15
N ASN A 175 -2.50 -0.62 52.11
CA ASN A 175 -3.23 0.65 52.34
C ASN A 175 -4.73 0.42 52.00
N ASN A 176 -5.53 0.27 53.03
CA ASN A 176 -7.00 0.36 52.93
C ASN A 176 -7.38 1.78 52.59
N TYR A 177 -7.72 2.08 51.37
CA TYR A 177 -8.42 3.30 50.97
C TYR A 177 -9.90 3.18 51.37
N TYR A 178 -10.32 3.99 52.29
CA TYR A 178 -11.73 4.29 52.58
C TYR A 178 -12.23 5.39 51.65
#